data_9b13683c1e99570837d3d6b374bb0cad
#
_entry.id   9b13683c1e99570837d3d6b374bb0cad
#
_cell.length_a   1.000
_cell.length_b   1.000
_cell.length_c   1.000
_cell.angle_alpha   90.00
_cell.angle_beta   90.00
_cell.angle_gamma   90.00
#
_symmetry.space_group_name_H-M   'P 1'
#
loop_
_entity.id
_entity.type
_entity.pdbx_description
1 polymer ?
#
loop_
_entity_poly.entity_id
_entity_poly.type
_entity_poly.pdbx_seq_one_letter_code
_entity_poly.pdbx_strand_id
1 'polypeptide(L)'
;MSLNLLVSIIIYALMAFFVGCGFYHIVNLSKYQKDFALIGKRIKTDAQAVIDLQEYLDGTTSEQNKLFQSDKLNAKLEEYRAAYQRTKSTSFAAPFVDITDFFNGEFLDELGHTGFCELVPGTMTGLGILGTFVGLVLGVGGFDTSTTDAVMVSITHLLGGMSTAFLTSIVGVLLSLAFSHIYKKYVDSTNQSLSLIHISEPTRLR
;
A
#
# COMPACT_ATOMS: atom_id res chain seq x y z
N MET A 1 -25.50 24.79 -14.19
CA MET A 1 -24.56 23.65 -14.28
C MET A 1 -25.40 22.41 -14.47
N SER A 2 -25.21 21.64 -15.55
CA SER A 2 -26.03 20.43 -15.78
C SER A 2 -25.76 19.40 -14.66
N LEU A 3 -26.80 18.70 -14.19
CA LEU A 3 -26.71 17.70 -13.14
C LEU A 3 -25.63 16.65 -13.46
N ASN A 4 -25.52 16.27 -14.75
CA ASN A 4 -24.50 15.34 -15.24
C ASN A 4 -23.06 15.83 -15.00
N LEU A 5 -22.79 17.10 -15.20
CA LEU A 5 -21.47 17.70 -14.96
C LEU A 5 -21.13 17.74 -13.46
N LEU A 6 -22.11 18.03 -12.62
CA LEU A 6 -21.93 18.02 -11.16
C LEU A 6 -21.59 16.59 -10.66
N VAL A 7 -22.32 15.59 -11.11
CA VAL A 7 -22.07 14.19 -10.74
C VAL A 7 -20.68 13.73 -11.22
N SER A 8 -20.30 14.06 -12.45
CA SER A 8 -18.98 13.72 -12.97
C SER A 8 -17.86 14.35 -12.15
N ILE A 9 -18.02 15.62 -11.75
CA ILE A 9 -17.05 16.31 -10.88
C ILE A 9 -16.92 15.62 -9.53
N ILE A 10 -18.03 15.20 -8.92
CA ILE A 10 -18.00 14.47 -7.64
C ILE A 10 -17.26 13.16 -7.79
N ILE A 11 -17.50 12.39 -8.84
CA ILE A 11 -16.83 11.11 -9.08
C ILE A 11 -15.32 11.32 -9.27
N TYR A 12 -14.90 12.30 -10.08
CA TYR A 12 -13.49 12.60 -10.26
C TYR A 12 -12.84 13.10 -8.96
N ALA A 13 -13.53 13.89 -8.14
CA ALA A 13 -13.04 14.32 -6.85
C ALA A 13 -12.83 13.17 -5.89
N LEU A 14 -13.77 12.20 -5.85
CA LEU A 14 -13.62 10.97 -5.07
C LEU A 14 -12.44 10.12 -5.57
N MET A 15 -12.31 9.93 -6.88
CA MET A 15 -11.16 9.21 -7.46
C MET A 15 -9.83 9.87 -7.07
N ALA A 16 -9.73 11.19 -7.21
CA ALA A 16 -8.54 11.96 -6.84
C ALA A 16 -8.21 11.83 -5.35
N PHE A 17 -9.23 11.86 -4.48
CA PHE A 17 -9.07 11.68 -3.04
C PHE A 17 -8.49 10.30 -2.70
N PHE A 18 -9.08 9.22 -3.24
CA PHE A 18 -8.60 7.85 -2.95
C PHE A 18 -7.19 7.62 -3.49
N VAL A 19 -6.88 8.07 -4.71
CA VAL A 19 -5.53 7.97 -5.28
C VAL A 19 -4.53 8.78 -4.46
N GLY A 20 -4.89 10.00 -4.04
CA GLY A 20 -4.04 10.84 -3.20
C GLY A 20 -3.76 10.22 -1.83
N CYS A 21 -4.78 9.67 -1.17
CA CYS A 21 -4.64 8.93 0.09
C CYS A 21 -3.74 7.69 -0.08
N GLY A 22 -3.99 6.89 -1.12
CA GLY A 22 -3.18 5.71 -1.40
C GLY A 22 -1.72 6.07 -1.69
N PHE A 23 -1.48 7.13 -2.44
CA PHE A 23 -0.14 7.61 -2.71
C PHE A 23 0.59 8.11 -1.45
N TYR A 24 -0.12 8.81 -0.56
CA TYR A 24 0.42 9.20 0.74
C TYR A 24 0.92 7.98 1.55
N HIS A 25 0.13 6.90 1.59
CA HIS A 25 0.50 5.67 2.28
C HIS A 25 1.71 4.97 1.62
N ILE A 26 1.79 4.93 0.29
CA ILE A 26 2.95 4.41 -0.45
C ILE A 26 4.22 5.20 -0.12
N VAL A 27 4.15 6.54 -0.12
CA VAL A 27 5.30 7.40 0.21
C VAL A 27 5.76 7.17 1.66
N ASN A 28 4.82 6.99 2.58
CA ASN A 28 5.16 6.68 3.97
C ASN A 28 5.86 5.32 4.09
N LEU A 29 5.35 4.28 3.41
CA LEU A 29 5.97 2.95 3.37
C LEU A 29 7.39 2.99 2.76
N SER A 30 7.63 3.84 1.76
CA SER A 30 8.93 3.98 1.12
C SER A 30 10.07 4.45 2.05
N LYS A 31 9.73 5.13 3.15
CA LYS A 31 10.72 5.53 4.17
C LYS A 31 11.25 4.30 4.90
N TYR A 32 10.35 3.41 5.33
CA TYR A 32 10.72 2.17 6.01
C TYR A 32 11.50 1.22 5.10
N GLN A 33 11.12 1.17 3.81
CA GLN A 33 11.86 0.39 2.81
C GLN A 33 13.33 0.80 2.70
N LYS A 34 13.62 2.10 2.75
CA LYS A 34 15.02 2.59 2.72
C LYS A 34 15.81 2.13 3.95
N ASP A 35 15.19 2.17 5.12
CA ASP A 35 15.81 1.69 6.35
C ASP A 35 16.12 0.20 6.28
N PHE A 36 15.18 -0.63 5.81
CA PHE A 36 15.40 -2.07 5.60
C PHE A 36 16.51 -2.35 4.57
N ALA A 37 16.50 -1.62 3.45
CA ALA A 37 17.51 -1.79 2.40
C ALA A 37 18.91 -1.40 2.88
N LEU A 38 19.04 -0.33 3.66
CA LEU A 38 20.32 0.11 4.23
C LEU A 38 20.91 -0.93 5.19
N ILE A 39 20.08 -1.46 6.08
CA ILE A 39 20.53 -2.48 7.05
C ILE A 39 20.83 -3.80 6.35
N GLY A 40 19.96 -4.27 5.47
CA GLY A 40 20.22 -5.48 4.71
C GLY A 40 21.51 -5.40 3.87
N LYS A 41 21.81 -4.22 3.32
CA LYS A 41 23.09 -3.99 2.63
C LYS A 41 24.29 -3.98 3.61
N ARG A 42 24.16 -3.31 4.76
CA ARG A 42 25.23 -3.30 5.79
C ARG A 42 25.57 -4.71 6.26
N ILE A 43 24.56 -5.50 6.64
CA ILE A 43 24.75 -6.86 7.12
C ILE A 43 25.43 -7.75 6.06
N LYS A 44 25.15 -7.55 4.76
CA LYS A 44 25.82 -8.30 3.67
C LYS A 44 27.25 -7.88 3.40
N THR A 45 27.57 -6.61 3.58
CA THR A 45 28.86 -6.04 3.14
C THR A 45 29.86 -5.96 4.27
N ASP A 46 29.41 -5.90 5.52
CA ASP A 46 30.24 -5.65 6.69
C ASP A 46 30.04 -6.75 7.74
N ALA A 47 31.06 -7.59 7.90
CA ALA A 47 31.07 -8.63 8.94
C ALA A 47 30.96 -8.04 10.35
N GLN A 48 31.45 -6.82 10.56
CA GLN A 48 31.35 -6.13 11.84
C GLN A 48 29.88 -5.81 12.18
N ALA A 49 29.07 -5.42 11.18
CA ALA A 49 27.65 -5.15 11.41
C ALA A 49 26.86 -6.39 11.86
N VAL A 50 27.29 -7.58 11.45
CA VAL A 50 26.72 -8.86 11.92
C VAL A 50 27.09 -9.10 13.38
N ILE A 51 28.33 -8.84 13.76
CA ILE A 51 28.82 -8.97 15.14
C ILE A 51 28.09 -7.95 16.04
N ASP A 52 27.99 -6.71 15.62
CA ASP A 52 27.29 -5.64 16.35
C ASP A 52 25.81 -5.99 16.59
N LEU A 53 25.14 -6.58 15.59
CA LEU A 53 23.76 -7.07 15.72
C LEU A 53 23.66 -8.22 16.72
N GLN A 54 24.62 -9.15 16.68
CA GLN A 54 24.65 -10.28 17.61
C GLN A 54 24.93 -9.83 19.05
N GLU A 55 25.88 -8.92 19.25
CA GLU A 55 26.18 -8.32 20.57
C GLU A 55 24.98 -7.54 21.12
N TYR A 56 24.23 -6.84 20.23
CA TYR A 56 23.01 -6.17 20.61
C TYR A 56 21.92 -7.16 21.05
N LEU A 57 21.70 -8.25 20.31
CA LEU A 57 20.72 -9.29 20.66
C LEU A 57 21.10 -10.00 21.98
N ASP A 58 22.39 -10.23 22.20
CA ASP A 58 22.92 -10.87 23.42
C ASP A 58 22.91 -9.95 24.65
N GLY A 59 22.65 -8.65 24.46
CA GLY A 59 22.56 -7.68 25.56
C GLY A 59 23.89 -7.15 26.06
N THR A 60 24.98 -7.38 25.34
CA THR A 60 26.34 -6.95 25.69
C THR A 60 26.63 -5.49 25.32
N THR A 61 25.88 -4.94 24.37
CA THR A 61 26.05 -3.55 23.91
C THR A 61 25.00 -2.62 24.54
N SER A 62 25.45 -1.44 24.99
CA SER A 62 24.57 -0.41 25.57
C SER A 62 23.52 0.10 24.59
N GLU A 63 22.36 0.48 25.11
CA GLU A 63 21.12 0.92 24.47
C GLU A 63 21.21 2.07 23.43
N GLN A 64 22.36 2.65 23.14
CA GLN A 64 22.47 3.88 22.35
C GLN A 64 22.60 3.68 20.84
N ASN A 65 22.82 2.47 20.34
CA ASN A 65 22.92 2.24 18.89
C ASN A 65 21.55 1.90 18.28
N LYS A 66 20.76 2.93 17.96
CA LYS A 66 19.59 2.76 17.11
C LYS A 66 20.02 2.19 15.74
N LEU A 67 19.69 0.93 15.48
CA LEU A 67 19.99 0.30 14.20
C LEU A 67 19.22 0.92 13.04
N PHE A 68 17.95 1.30 13.30
CA PHE A 68 17.08 1.92 12.31
C PHE A 68 16.92 3.42 12.57
N GLN A 69 16.68 4.20 11.52
CA GLN A 69 16.33 5.61 11.67
C GLN A 69 14.91 5.78 12.23
N SER A 70 14.05 4.79 12.01
CA SER A 70 12.67 4.79 12.48
C SER A 70 12.54 4.24 13.89
N ASP A 71 11.89 5.00 14.78
CA ASP A 71 11.60 4.56 16.17
C ASP A 71 10.66 3.35 16.22
N LYS A 72 9.71 3.22 15.27
CA LYS A 72 8.82 2.06 15.17
C LYS A 72 9.58 0.76 14.86
N LEU A 73 10.55 0.83 13.94
CA LEU A 73 11.39 -0.31 13.61
C LEU A 73 12.31 -0.70 14.78
N ASN A 74 12.85 0.28 15.50
CA ASN A 74 13.65 0.02 16.70
C ASN A 74 12.81 -0.61 17.82
N ALA A 75 11.57 -0.14 18.04
CA ALA A 75 10.67 -0.75 19.02
C ALA A 75 10.36 -2.22 18.69
N LYS A 76 10.14 -2.54 17.41
CA LYS A 76 9.89 -3.92 16.96
C LYS A 76 11.12 -4.82 17.11
N LEU A 77 12.31 -4.25 16.88
CA LEU A 77 13.58 -4.94 17.10
C LEU A 77 13.81 -5.23 18.60
N GLU A 78 13.41 -4.33 19.50
CA GLU A 78 13.46 -4.57 20.96
C GLU A 78 12.49 -5.69 21.38
N GLU A 79 11.29 -5.78 20.79
CA GLU A 79 10.38 -6.91 21.02
C GLU A 79 11.04 -8.23 20.63
N TYR A 80 11.65 -8.27 19.43
CA TYR A 80 12.40 -9.44 18.97
C TYR A 80 13.55 -9.79 19.91
N ARG A 81 14.36 -8.81 20.30
CA ARG A 81 15.46 -8.98 21.28
C ARG A 81 14.98 -9.58 22.59
N ALA A 82 13.90 -9.04 23.15
CA ALA A 82 13.33 -9.54 24.40
C ALA A 82 12.86 -11.01 24.28
N ALA A 83 12.24 -11.38 23.16
CA ALA A 83 11.84 -12.75 22.87
C ALA A 83 13.05 -13.68 22.69
N TYR A 84 14.07 -13.24 21.96
CA TYR A 84 15.32 -13.96 21.74
C TYR A 84 16.04 -14.24 23.07
N GLN A 85 16.17 -13.25 23.95
CA GLN A 85 16.81 -13.41 25.27
C GLN A 85 16.03 -14.36 26.18
N ARG A 86 14.69 -14.30 26.19
CA ARG A 86 13.85 -15.25 26.94
C ARG A 86 14.07 -16.68 26.48
N THR A 87 14.14 -16.91 25.18
CA THR A 87 14.36 -18.25 24.60
C THR A 87 15.75 -18.77 24.94
N LYS A 88 16.79 -17.91 24.88
CA LYS A 88 18.16 -18.28 25.25
C LYS A 88 18.31 -18.63 26.74
N SER A 89 17.52 -18.02 27.62
CA SER A 89 17.57 -18.25 29.08
C SER A 89 16.79 -19.48 29.54
N THR A 90 15.84 -19.97 28.75
CA THR A 90 14.79 -20.93 29.24
C THR A 90 15.10 -22.40 28.98
N SER A 91 16.26 -22.81 28.43
CA SER A 91 16.63 -24.23 28.25
C SER A 91 16.72 -24.73 26.78
N PHE A 92 17.46 -25.80 26.63
CA PHE A 92 17.82 -26.49 25.37
C PHE A 92 16.65 -26.94 24.47
N ALA A 93 15.40 -26.81 24.91
CA ALA A 93 14.19 -27.27 24.22
C ALA A 93 13.22 -26.14 23.83
N ALA A 94 13.59 -24.87 23.98
CA ALA A 94 12.70 -23.78 23.60
C ALA A 94 12.66 -23.61 22.06
N PRO A 95 11.47 -23.36 21.46
CA PRO A 95 11.36 -23.13 20.03
C PRO A 95 12.21 -21.91 19.64
N PHE A 96 12.91 -22.04 18.54
CA PHE A 96 13.73 -20.96 17.98
C PHE A 96 12.81 -19.78 17.58
N VAL A 97 13.17 -18.57 18.03
CA VAL A 97 12.44 -17.34 17.67
C VAL A 97 13.01 -16.80 16.37
N ASP A 98 12.20 -16.81 15.32
CA ASP A 98 12.59 -16.29 14.00
C ASP A 98 12.28 -14.78 13.91
N ILE A 99 13.17 -14.01 13.30
CA ILE A 99 12.96 -12.58 13.05
C ILE A 99 11.73 -12.32 12.15
N THR A 100 11.39 -13.28 11.30
CA THR A 100 10.20 -13.22 10.43
C THR A 100 8.89 -13.23 11.20
N ASP A 101 8.86 -13.73 12.43
CA ASP A 101 7.66 -13.68 13.28
C ASP A 101 7.33 -12.24 13.71
N PHE A 102 8.35 -11.38 13.77
CA PHE A 102 8.23 -9.97 14.17
C PHE A 102 8.16 -9.02 12.98
N PHE A 103 8.95 -9.29 11.95
CA PHE A 103 8.99 -8.49 10.73
C PHE A 103 8.27 -9.24 9.59
N ASN A 104 6.96 -9.33 9.72
CA ASN A 104 6.06 -10.04 8.79
C ASN A 104 5.16 -9.07 8.01
N GLY A 105 4.25 -9.63 7.21
CA GLY A 105 3.29 -8.85 6.43
C GLY A 105 2.33 -8.02 7.29
N GLU A 106 1.95 -8.51 8.47
CA GLU A 106 1.08 -7.78 9.41
C GLU A 106 1.75 -6.52 9.93
N PHE A 107 3.04 -6.62 10.27
CA PHE A 107 3.81 -5.46 10.67
C PHE A 107 3.99 -4.44 9.53
N LEU A 108 4.17 -4.90 8.28
CA LEU A 108 4.19 -4.01 7.12
C LEU A 108 2.83 -3.33 6.90
N ASP A 109 1.74 -4.02 7.18
CA ASP A 109 0.39 -3.44 7.12
C ASP A 109 0.20 -2.37 8.19
N GLU A 110 0.64 -2.61 9.41
CA GLU A 110 0.63 -1.62 10.50
C GLU A 110 1.45 -0.36 10.16
N LEU A 111 2.61 -0.52 9.51
CA LEU A 111 3.48 0.58 9.12
C LEU A 111 2.92 1.41 7.96
N GLY A 112 2.35 0.76 6.96
CA GLY A 112 2.01 1.35 5.66
C GLY A 112 0.52 1.40 5.34
N HIS A 113 -0.36 0.83 6.19
CA HIS A 113 -1.79 0.62 5.88
C HIS A 113 -1.97 -0.02 4.49
N THR A 114 -1.23 -1.11 4.25
CA THR A 114 -1.22 -1.82 2.95
C THR A 114 -2.60 -2.30 2.56
N GLY A 115 -3.43 -2.72 3.53
CA GLY A 115 -4.82 -3.11 3.29
C GLY A 115 -5.67 -1.99 2.66
N PHE A 116 -5.46 -0.72 3.05
CA PHE A 116 -6.11 0.40 2.37
C PHE A 116 -5.63 0.55 0.92
N CYS A 117 -4.33 0.44 0.68
CA CYS A 117 -3.75 0.54 -0.66
C CYS A 117 -4.27 -0.56 -1.60
N GLU A 118 -4.56 -1.76 -1.08
CA GLU A 118 -5.14 -2.87 -1.85
C GLU A 118 -6.59 -2.60 -2.27
N LEU A 119 -7.34 -1.81 -1.51
CA LEU A 119 -8.71 -1.43 -1.86
C LEU A 119 -8.78 -0.35 -2.95
N VAL A 120 -7.76 0.49 -3.09
CA VAL A 120 -7.78 1.65 -4.02
C VAL A 120 -8.07 1.24 -5.46
N PRO A 121 -7.41 0.23 -6.08
CA PRO A 121 -7.70 -0.16 -7.46
C PRO A 121 -9.15 -0.60 -7.68
N GLY A 122 -9.67 -1.43 -6.79
CA GLY A 122 -11.06 -1.90 -6.84
C GLY A 122 -12.05 -0.74 -6.73
N THR A 123 -11.79 0.19 -5.82
CA THR A 123 -12.59 1.40 -5.63
C THR A 123 -12.57 2.29 -6.87
N MET A 124 -11.41 2.47 -7.52
CA MET A 124 -11.30 3.26 -8.75
C MET A 124 -12.13 2.67 -9.89
N THR A 125 -12.02 1.35 -10.10
CA THR A 125 -12.82 0.64 -11.11
C THR A 125 -14.31 0.73 -10.77
N GLY A 126 -14.69 0.53 -9.52
CA GLY A 126 -16.09 0.63 -9.06
C GLY A 126 -16.67 2.03 -9.26
N LEU A 127 -15.93 3.09 -8.94
CA LEU A 127 -16.34 4.48 -9.19
C LEU A 127 -16.48 4.78 -10.69
N GLY A 128 -15.60 4.23 -11.53
CA GLY A 128 -15.71 4.33 -12.98
C GLY A 128 -17.02 3.69 -13.52
N ILE A 129 -17.33 2.49 -13.07
CA ILE A 129 -18.55 1.78 -13.42
C ILE A 129 -19.79 2.53 -12.89
N LEU A 130 -19.75 2.98 -11.65
CA LEU A 130 -20.83 3.79 -11.06
C LEU A 130 -21.10 5.05 -11.89
N GLY A 131 -20.03 5.72 -12.36
CA GLY A 131 -20.14 6.88 -13.23
C GLY A 131 -20.88 6.61 -14.54
N THR A 132 -20.65 5.44 -15.15
CA THR A 132 -21.39 5.05 -16.36
C THR A 132 -22.85 4.80 -16.07
N PHE A 133 -23.19 4.10 -15.01
CA PHE A 133 -24.61 3.86 -14.66
C PHE A 133 -25.36 5.14 -14.35
N VAL A 134 -24.77 6.02 -13.53
CA VAL A 134 -25.39 7.31 -13.18
C VAL A 134 -25.56 8.19 -14.43
N GLY A 135 -24.54 8.26 -15.29
CA GLY A 135 -24.61 9.03 -16.54
C GLY A 135 -25.70 8.53 -17.48
N LEU A 136 -25.88 7.20 -17.60
CA LEU A 136 -26.96 6.61 -18.39
C LEU A 136 -28.35 6.88 -17.79
N VAL A 137 -28.52 6.70 -16.48
CA VAL A 137 -29.79 6.95 -15.79
C VAL A 137 -30.23 8.40 -15.96
N LEU A 138 -29.30 9.35 -15.79
CA LEU A 138 -29.58 10.77 -15.95
C LEU A 138 -29.84 11.14 -17.42
N GLY A 139 -29.18 10.47 -18.38
CA GLY A 139 -29.41 10.65 -19.80
C GLY A 139 -30.77 10.18 -20.23
N VAL A 140 -31.18 9.00 -19.76
CA VAL A 140 -32.53 8.42 -20.11
C VAL A 140 -33.63 9.14 -19.35
N GLY A 141 -33.41 9.59 -18.11
CA GLY A 141 -34.43 10.24 -17.30
C GLY A 141 -34.95 11.57 -17.87
N GLY A 142 -34.18 12.20 -18.77
CA GLY A 142 -34.60 13.42 -19.47
C GLY A 142 -35.20 13.20 -20.89
N PHE A 143 -35.53 11.95 -21.25
CA PHE A 143 -36.00 11.62 -22.59
C PHE A 143 -37.46 12.04 -22.78
N ASP A 144 -37.71 12.96 -23.74
CA ASP A 144 -39.03 13.45 -24.07
C ASP A 144 -39.46 12.90 -25.45
N THR A 145 -40.62 12.25 -25.49
CA THR A 145 -41.23 11.64 -26.68
C THR A 145 -42.43 12.40 -27.23
N SER A 146 -42.72 13.61 -26.73
CA SER A 146 -43.92 14.36 -27.04
C SER A 146 -44.00 14.81 -28.50
N THR A 147 -42.85 15.14 -29.13
CA THR A 147 -42.77 15.55 -30.54
C THR A 147 -41.52 14.97 -31.21
N THR A 148 -41.47 14.89 -32.53
CA THR A 148 -40.30 14.43 -33.28
C THR A 148 -39.07 15.27 -33.00
N ASP A 149 -39.21 16.58 -32.85
CA ASP A 149 -38.11 17.49 -32.52
C ASP A 149 -37.63 17.28 -31.09
N ALA A 150 -38.52 17.05 -30.12
CA ALA A 150 -38.17 16.74 -28.73
C ALA A 150 -37.39 15.40 -28.65
N VAL A 151 -37.77 14.41 -29.42
CA VAL A 151 -37.04 13.13 -29.53
C VAL A 151 -35.62 13.35 -30.05
N MET A 152 -35.41 14.17 -31.09
CA MET A 152 -34.11 14.44 -31.68
C MET A 152 -33.19 15.16 -30.68
N VAL A 153 -33.72 16.14 -29.94
CA VAL A 153 -32.98 16.83 -28.86
C VAL A 153 -32.63 15.86 -27.72
N SER A 154 -33.60 15.00 -27.34
CA SER A 154 -33.39 14.00 -26.27
C SER A 154 -32.30 12.98 -26.63
N ILE A 155 -32.25 12.52 -27.90
CA ILE A 155 -31.18 11.64 -28.40
C ILE A 155 -29.81 12.32 -28.28
N THR A 156 -29.70 13.58 -28.68
CA THR A 156 -28.45 14.35 -28.58
C THR A 156 -27.99 14.51 -27.13
N HIS A 157 -28.91 14.77 -26.22
CA HIS A 157 -28.63 14.84 -24.77
C HIS A 157 -28.20 13.48 -24.21
N LEU A 158 -28.84 12.39 -24.60
CA LEU A 158 -28.51 11.04 -24.20
C LEU A 158 -27.10 10.66 -24.67
N LEU A 159 -26.76 10.91 -25.93
CA LEU A 159 -25.44 10.64 -26.48
C LEU A 159 -24.33 11.46 -25.77
N GLY A 160 -24.61 12.72 -25.43
CA GLY A 160 -23.70 13.55 -24.66
C GLY A 160 -23.46 13.01 -23.23
N GLY A 161 -24.54 12.57 -22.56
CA GLY A 161 -24.45 11.93 -21.23
C GLY A 161 -23.67 10.61 -21.27
N MET A 162 -23.89 9.80 -22.29
CA MET A 162 -23.14 8.55 -22.49
C MET A 162 -21.66 8.79 -22.70
N SER A 163 -21.28 9.80 -23.51
CA SER A 163 -19.86 10.11 -23.76
C SER A 163 -19.12 10.47 -22.48
N THR A 164 -19.69 11.32 -21.62
CA THR A 164 -19.09 11.66 -20.33
C THR A 164 -19.04 10.48 -19.37
N ALA A 165 -20.06 9.62 -19.38
CA ALA A 165 -20.12 8.41 -18.58
C ALA A 165 -19.02 7.41 -18.97
N PHE A 166 -18.82 7.15 -20.26
CA PHE A 166 -17.72 6.28 -20.71
C PHE A 166 -16.35 6.84 -20.36
N LEU A 167 -16.17 8.15 -20.44
CA LEU A 167 -14.89 8.78 -20.07
C LEU A 167 -14.54 8.56 -18.60
N THR A 168 -15.53 8.66 -17.68
CA THR A 168 -15.29 8.39 -16.25
C THR A 168 -14.86 6.93 -16.01
N SER A 169 -15.43 5.97 -16.74
CA SER A 169 -15.04 4.56 -16.64
C SER A 169 -13.63 4.31 -17.14
N ILE A 170 -13.28 4.88 -18.29
CA ILE A 170 -11.92 4.76 -18.85
C ILE A 170 -10.89 5.33 -17.85
N VAL A 171 -11.14 6.50 -17.31
CA VAL A 171 -10.25 7.13 -16.31
C VAL A 171 -10.13 6.26 -15.05
N GLY A 172 -11.25 5.73 -14.53
CA GLY A 172 -11.26 4.85 -13.38
C GLY A 172 -10.40 3.58 -13.57
N VAL A 173 -10.53 2.92 -14.73
CA VAL A 173 -9.73 1.73 -15.07
C VAL A 173 -8.26 2.08 -15.24
N LEU A 174 -7.93 3.17 -15.93
CA LEU A 174 -6.52 3.60 -16.10
C LEU A 174 -5.85 3.94 -14.77
N LEU A 175 -6.54 4.67 -13.89
CA LEU A 175 -6.04 4.99 -12.56
C LEU A 175 -5.86 3.72 -11.71
N SER A 176 -6.80 2.79 -11.76
CA SER A 176 -6.73 1.49 -11.09
C SER A 176 -5.49 0.71 -11.51
N LEU A 177 -5.26 0.56 -12.82
CA LEU A 177 -4.10 -0.16 -13.36
C LEU A 177 -2.78 0.52 -13.00
N ALA A 178 -2.69 1.84 -13.17
CA ALA A 178 -1.50 2.60 -12.83
C ALA A 178 -1.16 2.49 -11.34
N PHE A 179 -2.15 2.67 -10.47
CA PHE A 179 -1.96 2.54 -9.02
C PHE A 179 -1.55 1.13 -8.62
N SER A 180 -2.22 0.09 -9.14
CA SER A 180 -1.87 -1.32 -8.88
C SER A 180 -0.42 -1.63 -9.24
N HIS A 181 0.04 -1.14 -10.40
CA HIS A 181 1.40 -1.38 -10.84
C HIS A 181 2.44 -0.71 -9.92
N ILE A 182 2.19 0.55 -9.56
CA ILE A 182 3.06 1.31 -8.64
C ILE A 182 3.08 0.63 -7.27
N TYR A 183 1.92 0.33 -6.70
CA TYR A 183 1.79 -0.28 -5.38
C TYR A 183 2.50 -1.64 -5.31
N LYS A 184 2.25 -2.53 -6.29
CA LYS A 184 2.88 -3.84 -6.34
C LYS A 184 4.41 -3.73 -6.38
N LYS A 185 4.95 -2.82 -7.20
CA LYS A 185 6.40 -2.59 -7.26
C LYS A 185 6.98 -2.20 -5.90
N TYR A 186 6.27 -1.37 -5.13
CA TYR A 186 6.73 -0.96 -3.80
C TYR A 186 6.66 -2.10 -2.79
N VAL A 187 5.58 -2.86 -2.77
CA VAL A 187 5.42 -4.02 -1.87
C VAL A 187 6.46 -5.09 -2.17
N ASP A 188 6.66 -5.45 -3.43
CA ASP A 188 7.65 -6.46 -3.84
C ASP A 188 9.08 -6.03 -3.44
N SER A 189 9.42 -4.76 -3.61
CA SER A 189 10.72 -4.21 -3.20
C SER A 189 10.90 -4.22 -1.68
N THR A 190 9.85 -3.97 -0.91
CA THR A 190 9.88 -4.01 0.56
C THR A 190 10.06 -5.45 1.05
N ASN A 191 9.32 -6.40 0.48
CA ASN A 191 9.43 -7.82 0.80
C ASN A 191 10.83 -8.36 0.44
N GLN A 192 11.40 -7.93 -0.68
CA GLN A 192 12.76 -8.29 -1.05
C GLN A 192 13.79 -7.77 -0.05
N SER A 193 13.64 -6.53 0.42
CA SER A 193 14.53 -5.95 1.43
C SER A 193 14.41 -6.67 2.77
N LEU A 194 13.22 -7.09 3.15
CA LEU A 194 12.94 -7.87 4.35
C LEU A 194 13.56 -9.27 4.27
N SER A 195 13.46 -9.95 3.12
CA SER A 195 14.06 -11.27 2.90
C SER A 195 15.60 -11.25 3.00
N LEU A 196 16.24 -10.11 2.73
CA LEU A 196 17.69 -9.96 2.90
C LEU A 196 18.11 -10.01 4.36
N ILE A 197 17.31 -9.47 5.26
CA ILE A 197 17.55 -9.51 6.71
C ILE A 197 17.41 -10.94 7.20
N HIS A 198 16.40 -11.66 6.73
CA HIS A 198 16.16 -13.06 7.07
C HIS A 198 17.30 -14.00 6.66
N ILE A 199 17.87 -13.84 5.45
CA ILE A 199 18.98 -14.68 4.96
C ILE A 199 20.27 -14.42 5.75
N SER A 200 20.41 -13.23 6.32
CA SER A 200 21.62 -12.78 7.03
C SER A 200 21.60 -13.08 8.53
N GLU A 201 20.62 -13.83 9.01
CA GLU A 201 20.48 -14.16 10.42
C GLU A 201 21.67 -15.01 10.92
N PRO A 202 22.43 -14.54 11.94
CA PRO A 202 23.64 -15.24 12.40
C PRO A 202 23.35 -16.63 13.01
N THR A 203 22.09 -16.90 13.31
CA THR A 203 21.66 -18.15 13.96
C THR A 203 21.62 -19.37 13.02
N ARG A 204 21.66 -19.17 11.68
CA ARG A 204 21.76 -20.28 10.70
C ARG A 204 23.17 -20.82 10.47
N LEU A 205 24.18 -20.21 11.07
CA LEU A 205 25.59 -20.58 10.90
C LEU A 205 26.14 -21.46 12.05
N ARG A 206 25.28 -22.08 12.86
CA ARG A 206 25.66 -23.09 13.87
C ARG A 206 25.13 -24.45 13.56
#